data_f77d7ebbc38c4c9d2319d80bdfec2c13
#
_entry.id   f77d7ebbc38c4c9d2319d80bdfec2c13
#
_cell.length_a   1.000
_cell.length_b   1.000
_cell.length_c   1.000
_cell.angle_alpha   90.00
_cell.angle_beta   90.00
_cell.angle_gamma   90.00
#
_symmetry.space_group_name_H-M   'P 1'
#
loop_
_entity.id
_entity.type
_entity.pdbx_description
1 polymer ?
#
loop_
_entity_poly.entity_id
_entity_poly.type
_entity_poly.pdbx_seq_one_letter_code
_entity_poly.pdbx_strand_id
1 'polypeptide(L)' 'MEINTIIGNNLKKIRQEKKLRLDELAGITGVSKGMLSQIEKATTNPTINTIWKISNG' A
#
# COMPACT_ATOMS: atom_id res chain seq x y z
N MET A 1 -3.71 14.26 12.11
CA MET A 1 -4.01 13.12 11.22
C MET A 1 -3.06 11.97 11.52
N GLU A 2 -3.59 10.78 11.60
CA GLU A 2 -2.79 9.61 11.92
C GLU A 2 -1.90 9.24 10.74
N ILE A 3 -0.64 8.82 11.03
CA ILE A 3 0.33 8.51 9.98
C ILE A 3 -0.11 7.34 9.10
N ASN A 4 -0.79 6.35 9.67
CA ASN A 4 -1.29 5.21 8.89
C ASN A 4 -2.35 5.65 7.87
N THR A 5 -3.17 6.64 8.22
CA THR A 5 -4.14 7.22 7.30
C THR A 5 -3.43 7.92 6.15
N ILE A 6 -2.37 8.65 6.44
CA ILE A 6 -1.58 9.35 5.43
C ILE A 6 -0.95 8.34 4.46
N ILE A 7 -0.32 7.30 5.02
CA ILE A 7 0.33 6.25 4.21
C ILE A 7 -0.70 5.54 3.34
N GLY A 8 -1.83 5.16 3.90
CA GLY A 8 -2.88 4.46 3.17
C GLY A 8 -3.45 5.30 2.04
N ASN A 9 -3.73 6.56 2.31
CA ASN A 9 -4.26 7.47 1.29
C ASN A 9 -3.26 7.70 0.16
N ASN A 10 -1.98 7.85 0.48
CA ASN A 10 -0.94 8.04 -0.52
C ASN A 10 -0.77 6.79 -1.37
N LEU A 11 -0.78 5.61 -0.77
CA LEU A 11 -0.67 4.36 -1.50
C LEU A 11 -1.84 4.19 -2.48
N LYS A 12 -3.06 4.43 -2.00
CA LYS A 12 -4.26 4.32 -2.82
C LYS A 12 -4.21 5.31 -3.98
N LYS A 13 -3.80 6.55 -3.72
CA LYS A 13 -3.69 7.59 -4.73
C LYS A 13 -2.70 7.19 -5.83
N ILE A 14 -1.50 6.74 -5.43
CA ILE A 14 -0.48 6.33 -6.39
C ILE A 14 -0.98 5.15 -7.22
N ARG A 15 -1.61 4.17 -6.57
CA ARG A 15 -2.14 3.01 -7.27
C ARG A 15 -3.19 3.42 -8.30
N GLN A 16 -4.10 4.30 -7.93
CA GLN A 16 -5.16 4.78 -8.83
C GLN A 16 -4.61 5.61 -9.98
N GLU A 17 -3.60 6.44 -9.71
CA GLU A 17 -2.95 7.23 -10.75
C GLU A 17 -2.29 6.34 -11.79
N LYS A 18 -1.75 5.20 -11.37
CA LYS A 18 -1.13 4.22 -12.27
C LYS A 18 -2.16 3.26 -12.87
N LYS A 19 -3.44 3.39 -12.50
CA LYS A 19 -4.53 2.53 -12.97
C LYS A 19 -4.28 1.06 -12.67
N LEU A 20 -3.72 0.78 -11.48
CA LEU A 20 -3.41 -0.57 -11.05
C LEU A 20 -4.50 -1.11 -10.14
N ARG A 21 -4.78 -2.42 -10.23
CA ARG A 21 -5.58 -3.11 -9.26
C ARG A 21 -4.70 -3.56 -8.10
N LEU A 22 -5.33 -3.91 -6.98
CA LEU A 22 -4.58 -4.36 -5.80
C LEU A 22 -3.74 -5.60 -6.09
N ASP A 23 -4.26 -6.56 -6.85
CA ASP A 23 -3.50 -7.75 -7.19
C ASP A 23 -2.31 -7.43 -8.09
N GLU A 24 -2.44 -6.46 -8.98
CA GLU A 24 -1.33 -6.00 -9.81
C GLU A 24 -0.25 -5.34 -8.95
N LEU A 25 -0.66 -4.47 -8.02
CA LEU A 25 0.28 -3.82 -7.12
C LEU A 25 0.98 -4.85 -6.22
N ALA A 26 0.24 -5.87 -5.78
CA ALA A 26 0.82 -6.95 -4.98
C ALA A 26 1.95 -7.65 -5.74
N GLY A 27 1.75 -7.92 -7.03
CA GLY A 27 2.79 -8.53 -7.86
C GLY A 27 4.02 -7.66 -8.02
N ILE A 28 3.82 -6.34 -8.12
CA ILE A 28 4.94 -5.39 -8.29
C ILE A 28 5.72 -5.23 -6.99
N THR A 29 5.03 -5.09 -5.86
CA THR A 29 5.66 -4.75 -4.59
C THR A 29 6.14 -5.98 -3.80
N GLY A 30 5.60 -7.15 -4.09
CA GLY A 30 5.86 -8.35 -3.29
C GLY A 30 5.10 -8.35 -1.97
N VAL A 31 4.16 -7.43 -1.79
CA VAL A 31 3.30 -7.37 -0.60
C VAL A 31 1.95 -7.98 -0.95
N SER A 32 1.37 -8.80 -0.07
CA SER A 32 0.12 -9.47 -0.36
C SER A 32 -1.01 -8.48 -0.61
N LYS A 33 -1.96 -8.88 -1.46
CA LYS A 33 -3.15 -8.08 -1.75
C LYS A 33 -3.93 -7.72 -0.47
N GLY A 34 -4.08 -8.68 0.43
CA GLY A 34 -4.76 -8.45 1.70
C GLY A 34 -4.08 -7.40 2.56
N MET A 35 -2.75 -7.46 2.62
CA MET A 35 -1.98 -6.48 3.38
C MET A 35 -2.12 -5.09 2.74
N LEU A 36 -2.02 -4.99 1.41
CA LEU A 36 -2.18 -3.71 0.73
C LEU A 36 -3.57 -3.13 0.98
N SER A 37 -4.60 -3.96 0.94
CA SER A 37 -5.96 -3.53 1.23
C SER A 37 -6.07 -2.96 2.64
N GLN A 38 -5.48 -3.63 3.62
CA GLN A 38 -5.48 -3.16 5.01
C GLN A 38 -4.72 -1.86 5.17
N ILE A 39 -3.60 -1.70 4.46
CA ILE A 39 -2.82 -0.47 4.50
C ILE A 39 -3.64 0.69 3.94
N GLU A 40 -4.30 0.49 2.81
CA GLU A 40 -5.13 1.53 2.19
C GLU A 40 -6.30 1.95 3.08
N LYS A 41 -6.83 1.03 3.88
CA LYS A 41 -7.92 1.30 4.81
C LYS A 41 -7.44 1.82 6.16
N ALA A 42 -6.13 1.89 6.36
CA ALA A 42 -5.50 2.30 7.62
C ALA A 42 -5.91 1.39 8.80
N THR A 43 -6.15 0.10 8.53
CA THR A 43 -6.54 -0.87 9.56
C THR A 43 -5.36 -1.64 10.11
N THR A 44 -4.15 -1.39 9.64
CA THR A 44 -2.94 -2.07 10.10
C THR A 44 -1.77 -1.11 10.09
N ASN A 45 -0.74 -1.43 10.89
CA ASN A 45 0.52 -0.69 10.89
C ASN A 45 1.51 -1.44 10.00
N PRO A 46 1.85 -0.90 8.83
CA PRO A 46 2.84 -1.57 7.98
C PRO A 46 4.22 -1.53 8.65
N THR A 47 4.95 -2.62 8.52
CA THR A 47 6.33 -2.67 9.02
C THR A 47 7.24 -1.84 8.11
N ILE A 48 8.43 -1.52 8.61
CA ILE A 48 9.43 -0.81 7.79
C ILE A 48 9.76 -1.61 6.53
N ASN A 49 9.84 -2.94 6.62
CA ASN A 49 10.05 -3.81 5.48
C ASN A 49 8.94 -3.66 4.43
N THR A 50 7.70 -3.63 4.90
CA THR A 50 6.54 -3.47 4.01
C THR A 50 6.58 -2.12 3.30
N ILE A 51 6.86 -1.05 4.05
CA ILE A 51 6.97 0.30 3.49
C ILE A 51 8.09 0.34 2.44
N TRP A 52 9.23 -0.28 2.74
CA TRP A 52 10.36 -0.32 1.81
C TRP A 52 9.99 -1.04 0.51
N LYS A 53 9.31 -2.18 0.60
CA LYS A 53 8.86 -2.92 -0.58
C LYS A 53 7.92 -2.09 -1.44
N ILE A 54 6.99 -1.37 -0.80
CA ILE A 54 6.06 -0.50 -1.52
C ILE A 54 6.82 0.63 -2.22
N SER A 55 7.78 1.23 -1.54
CA SER A 55 8.55 2.36 -2.09
C SER A 55 9.41 1.96 -3.28
N ASN A 56 9.88 0.72 -3.30
CA ASN A 56 10.79 0.22 -4.35
C ASN A 56 10.07 -0.64 -5.39
N GLY A 57 8.77 -0.83 -5.24
CA GLY A 57 7.97 -1.62 -6.16
C GLY A 57 7.37 -0.88 -7.35
#